data_358a0567ec18cd18af156975781ef7fd
#
_entry.id   358a0567ec18cd18af156975781ef7fd
#
_cell.length_a   1.000
_cell.length_b   1.000
_cell.length_c   1.000
_cell.angle_alpha   90.00
_cell.angle_beta   90.00
_cell.angle_gamma   90.00
#
_symmetry.space_group_name_H-M   'P 1'
#
loop_
_entity.id
_entity.type
_entity.pdbx_description
1 polymer ?
#
loop_
_entity_poly.entity_id
_entity_poly.type
_entity_poly.pdbx_seq_one_letter_code
_entity_poly.pdbx_strand_id
1 'polypeptide(L)'
;MGVQQQKSAAGLASPAISRRIADTKARVCAVAAQKFNEESYAAVSVDQIVALAGIARSSFYRFFRDKDDLLRQIIDPVFDLAVRELDKIAVDQPESIVNGIADSYLQVWSQRRDGLILSMKIGATLFPLVQPSHDRYVAAILALMDQLHQARMLRHDDARMAARLLALTTVPILQVCERHPQFQNVFRSTLRGLLLKW
;
A
#
# COMPACT_ATOMS: atom_id res chain seq x y z
N MET A 1 -56.40 24.17 10.18
CA MET A 1 -55.75 23.45 9.08
C MET A 1 -54.29 23.36 9.39
N GLY A 2 -53.87 22.19 9.84
CA GLY A 2 -52.49 21.94 10.27
C GLY A 2 -51.59 21.63 9.12
N VAL A 3 -50.42 22.28 9.06
CA VAL A 3 -49.32 21.93 8.15
C VAL A 3 -48.37 21.04 8.95
N GLN A 4 -48.29 19.77 8.57
CA GLN A 4 -47.34 18.81 9.11
C GLN A 4 -45.94 19.16 8.58
N GLN A 5 -45.02 19.51 9.47
CA GLN A 5 -43.61 19.54 9.21
C GLN A 5 -43.06 18.09 9.17
N GLN A 6 -42.72 17.62 8.01
CA GLN A 6 -41.99 16.39 7.83
C GLN A 6 -40.58 16.54 8.39
N LYS A 7 -40.29 15.74 9.41
CA LYS A 7 -38.93 15.48 9.92
C LYS A 7 -38.17 14.68 8.90
N SER A 8 -37.25 15.31 8.21
CA SER A 8 -36.14 14.63 7.51
C SER A 8 -34.89 14.78 8.40
N ALA A 9 -34.70 13.86 9.31
CA ALA A 9 -33.46 13.69 10.04
C ALA A 9 -32.74 12.47 9.50
N ALA A 10 -32.06 12.63 8.36
CA ALA A 10 -31.01 11.71 7.98
C ALA A 10 -29.89 11.87 9.01
N GLY A 11 -29.75 10.87 9.89
CA GLY A 11 -28.79 10.85 11.00
C GLY A 11 -27.36 10.82 10.47
N LEU A 12 -26.76 11.98 10.26
CA LEU A 12 -25.31 12.13 10.11
C LEU A 12 -24.69 11.77 11.48
N ALA A 13 -23.99 10.65 11.53
CA ALA A 13 -23.23 10.26 12.73
C ALA A 13 -22.33 11.44 13.16
N SER A 14 -22.32 11.75 14.46
CA SER A 14 -21.46 12.82 14.98
C SER A 14 -20.02 12.63 14.51
N PRO A 15 -19.26 13.70 14.15
CA PRO A 15 -17.87 13.60 13.73
C PRO A 15 -17.00 12.76 14.69
N ALA A 16 -17.28 12.80 15.99
CA ALA A 16 -16.61 11.99 17.00
C ALA A 16 -16.91 10.49 16.85
N ILE A 17 -18.15 10.12 16.52
CA ILE A 17 -18.54 8.73 16.28
C ILE A 17 -17.87 8.21 15.00
N SER A 18 -17.91 8.99 13.93
CA SER A 18 -17.27 8.64 12.65
C SER A 18 -15.77 8.41 12.81
N ARG A 19 -15.09 9.27 13.59
CA ARG A 19 -13.67 9.13 13.90
C ARG A 19 -13.37 7.85 14.69
N ARG A 20 -14.14 7.54 15.73
CA ARG A 20 -13.99 6.30 16.52
C ARG A 20 -14.17 5.04 15.66
N ILE A 21 -15.10 5.08 14.72
CA ILE A 21 -15.33 3.99 13.76
C ILE A 21 -14.10 3.81 12.87
N ALA A 22 -13.58 4.90 12.31
CA ALA A 22 -12.37 4.89 11.46
C ALA A 22 -11.14 4.38 12.23
N ASP A 23 -10.93 4.86 13.46
CA ASP A 23 -9.82 4.45 14.32
C ASP A 23 -9.91 2.95 14.68
N THR A 24 -11.12 2.45 14.96
CA THR A 24 -11.33 1.03 15.25
C THR A 24 -11.05 0.17 14.03
N LYS A 25 -11.53 0.58 12.83
CA LYS A 25 -11.29 -0.11 11.58
C LYS A 25 -9.79 -0.14 11.25
N ALA A 26 -9.10 1.00 11.39
CA ALA A 26 -7.65 1.10 11.18
C ALA A 26 -6.87 0.16 12.10
N ARG A 27 -7.26 0.06 13.39
CA ARG A 27 -6.65 -0.87 14.34
C ARG A 27 -6.84 -2.32 13.93
N VAL A 28 -8.03 -2.72 13.48
CA VAL A 28 -8.27 -4.09 12.98
C VAL A 28 -7.39 -4.39 11.78
N CYS A 29 -7.28 -3.47 10.81
CA CYS A 29 -6.40 -3.63 9.66
C CYS A 29 -4.93 -3.76 10.07
N ALA A 30 -4.45 -2.95 11.02
CA ALA A 30 -3.07 -3.00 11.49
C ALA A 30 -2.74 -4.34 12.19
N VAL A 31 -3.59 -4.78 13.12
CA VAL A 31 -3.45 -6.05 13.82
C VAL A 31 -3.46 -7.22 12.84
N ALA A 32 -4.39 -7.22 11.88
CA ALA A 32 -4.50 -8.27 10.87
C ALA A 32 -3.28 -8.30 9.94
N ALA A 33 -2.80 -7.14 9.48
CA ALA A 33 -1.63 -7.05 8.62
C ALA A 33 -0.38 -7.62 9.31
N GLN A 34 -0.16 -7.24 10.58
CA GLN A 34 0.92 -7.79 11.37
C GLN A 34 0.79 -9.31 11.51
N LYS A 35 -0.39 -9.81 11.88
CA LYS A 35 -0.62 -11.23 12.11
C LYS A 35 -0.48 -12.07 10.84
N PHE A 36 -0.96 -11.58 9.70
CA PHE A 36 -0.76 -12.21 8.39
C PHE A 36 0.72 -12.22 7.97
N ASN A 37 1.50 -11.24 8.38
CA ASN A 37 2.94 -11.22 8.15
C ASN A 37 3.71 -12.22 9.02
N GLU A 38 3.25 -12.48 10.24
CA GLU A 38 3.85 -13.41 11.19
C GLU A 38 3.52 -14.88 10.89
N GLU A 39 2.25 -15.18 10.60
CA GLU A 39 1.77 -16.58 10.52
C GLU A 39 1.33 -17.00 9.11
N SER A 40 0.96 -16.28 8.26
CA SER A 40 0.30 -16.46 6.95
C SER A 40 -1.21 -16.20 7.01
N TYR A 41 -1.72 -15.78 5.86
CA TYR A 41 -3.16 -15.49 5.72
C TYR A 41 -4.03 -16.70 6.06
N ALA A 42 -3.65 -17.92 5.62
CA ALA A 42 -4.46 -19.13 5.82
C ALA A 42 -4.56 -19.53 7.29
N ALA A 43 -3.47 -19.37 8.06
CA ALA A 43 -3.38 -19.79 9.46
C ALA A 43 -4.19 -18.88 10.41
N VAL A 44 -4.42 -17.61 10.05
CA VAL A 44 -5.06 -16.64 10.93
C VAL A 44 -6.58 -16.63 10.75
N SER A 45 -7.31 -16.80 11.84
CA SER A 45 -8.79 -16.75 11.88
C SER A 45 -9.31 -15.35 12.21
N VAL A 46 -10.58 -15.10 11.86
CA VAL A 46 -11.28 -13.87 12.26
C VAL A 46 -11.36 -13.76 13.78
N ASP A 47 -11.53 -14.88 14.49
CA ASP A 47 -11.61 -14.88 15.96
C ASP A 47 -10.31 -14.42 16.62
N GLN A 48 -9.17 -14.84 16.09
CA GLN A 48 -7.86 -14.33 16.54
C GLN A 48 -7.73 -12.83 16.30
N ILE A 49 -8.14 -12.34 15.11
CA ILE A 49 -8.06 -10.91 14.77
C ILE A 49 -8.93 -10.07 15.71
N VAL A 50 -10.19 -10.47 15.95
CA VAL A 50 -11.09 -9.68 16.81
C VAL A 50 -10.64 -9.69 18.27
N ALA A 51 -10.09 -10.82 18.75
CA ALA A 51 -9.52 -10.90 20.10
C ALA A 51 -8.33 -9.96 20.26
N LEU A 52 -7.38 -9.97 19.32
CA LEU A 52 -6.21 -9.09 19.33
C LEU A 52 -6.58 -7.61 19.15
N ALA A 53 -7.59 -7.31 18.31
CA ALA A 53 -8.06 -5.96 18.10
C ALA A 53 -8.94 -5.44 19.25
N GLY A 54 -9.33 -6.28 20.21
CA GLY A 54 -10.18 -5.91 21.33
C GLY A 54 -11.58 -5.44 20.91
N ILE A 55 -12.19 -6.15 19.93
CA ILE A 55 -13.54 -5.85 19.44
C ILE A 55 -14.44 -7.09 19.48
N ALA A 56 -15.76 -6.86 19.51
CA ALA A 56 -16.72 -7.95 19.34
C ALA A 56 -16.71 -8.45 17.88
N ARG A 57 -16.98 -9.76 17.69
CA ARG A 57 -17.10 -10.38 16.35
C ARG A 57 -18.15 -9.69 15.47
N SER A 58 -19.28 -9.26 16.05
CA SER A 58 -20.31 -8.49 15.34
C SER A 58 -19.79 -7.14 14.82
N SER A 59 -18.86 -6.50 15.53
CA SER A 59 -18.21 -5.27 15.07
C SER A 59 -17.31 -5.50 13.85
N PHE A 60 -16.65 -6.66 13.78
CA PHE A 60 -15.86 -7.02 12.61
C PHE A 60 -16.74 -7.04 11.35
N TYR A 61 -17.87 -7.76 11.38
CA TYR A 61 -18.77 -7.88 10.22
C TYR A 61 -19.52 -6.60 9.86
N ARG A 62 -19.48 -5.57 10.71
CA ARG A 62 -19.89 -4.20 10.33
C ARG A 62 -18.87 -3.48 9.47
N PHE A 63 -17.58 -3.85 9.55
CA PHE A 63 -16.49 -3.21 8.83
C PHE A 63 -16.06 -4.00 7.59
N PHE A 64 -16.13 -5.32 7.68
CA PHE A 64 -15.60 -6.24 6.68
C PHE A 64 -16.62 -7.35 6.43
N ARG A 65 -16.87 -7.68 5.16
CA ARG A 65 -17.76 -8.79 4.79
C ARG A 65 -17.19 -10.14 5.21
N ASP A 66 -15.89 -10.30 5.03
CA ASP A 66 -15.13 -11.51 5.28
C ASP A 66 -13.64 -11.18 5.44
N LYS A 67 -12.81 -12.21 5.58
CA LYS A 67 -11.36 -12.08 5.70
C LYS A 67 -10.70 -11.60 4.40
N ASP A 68 -11.26 -11.94 3.24
CA ASP A 68 -10.78 -11.47 1.94
C ASP A 68 -11.03 -9.97 1.74
N ASP A 69 -12.18 -9.49 2.21
CA ASP A 69 -12.49 -8.06 2.22
C ASP A 69 -11.54 -7.29 3.14
N LEU A 70 -11.21 -7.84 4.31
CA LEU A 70 -10.20 -7.27 5.21
C LEU A 70 -8.83 -7.21 4.52
N LEU A 71 -8.41 -8.28 3.83
CA LEU A 71 -7.14 -8.31 3.09
C LEU A 71 -7.08 -7.21 2.04
N ARG A 72 -8.15 -7.05 1.24
CA ARG A 72 -8.24 -5.94 0.26
C ARG A 72 -8.14 -4.58 0.93
N GLN A 73 -8.83 -4.36 2.03
CA GLN A 73 -8.81 -3.09 2.76
C GLN A 73 -7.47 -2.80 3.45
N ILE A 74 -6.58 -3.78 3.57
CA ILE A 74 -5.19 -3.61 3.99
C ILE A 74 -4.30 -3.26 2.80
N ILE A 75 -4.43 -3.99 1.67
CA ILE A 75 -3.48 -3.92 0.56
C ILE A 75 -3.84 -2.85 -0.46
N ASP A 76 -5.13 -2.69 -0.85
CA ASP A 76 -5.52 -1.69 -1.85
C ASP A 76 -5.04 -0.26 -1.49
N PRO A 77 -5.14 0.21 -0.22
CA PRO A 77 -4.61 1.52 0.16
C PRO A 77 -3.08 1.67 0.03
N VAL A 78 -2.32 0.56 0.01
CA VAL A 78 -0.88 0.57 -0.24
C VAL A 78 -0.61 0.98 -1.69
N PHE A 79 -1.24 0.28 -2.64
CA PHE A 79 -1.11 0.59 -4.07
C PHE A 79 -1.72 1.95 -4.43
N ASP A 80 -2.88 2.30 -3.86
CA ASP A 80 -3.49 3.62 -4.07
C ASP A 80 -2.60 4.76 -3.55
N LEU A 81 -1.91 4.58 -2.43
CA LEU A 81 -0.93 5.56 -1.94
C LEU A 81 0.27 5.62 -2.90
N ALA A 82 0.82 4.46 -3.30
CA ALA A 82 1.93 4.41 -4.22
C ALA A 82 1.61 5.13 -5.54
N VAL A 83 0.47 4.84 -6.17
CA VAL A 83 0.04 5.53 -7.41
C VAL A 83 -0.03 7.03 -7.20
N ARG A 84 -0.69 7.51 -6.13
CA ARG A 84 -0.77 8.95 -5.83
C ARG A 84 0.59 9.63 -5.66
N GLU A 85 1.56 8.93 -5.09
CA GLU A 85 2.91 9.49 -4.95
C GLU A 85 3.67 9.45 -6.28
N LEU A 86 3.52 8.40 -7.09
CA LEU A 86 4.11 8.29 -8.42
C LEU A 86 3.56 9.36 -9.37
N ASP A 87 2.26 9.67 -9.31
CA ASP A 87 1.60 10.68 -10.14
C ASP A 87 2.12 12.12 -9.91
N LYS A 88 2.80 12.37 -8.77
CA LYS A 88 3.41 13.67 -8.45
C LYS A 88 4.80 13.85 -9.05
N ILE A 89 5.39 12.79 -9.59
CA ILE A 89 6.77 12.82 -10.07
C ILE A 89 6.88 13.67 -11.33
N ALA A 90 7.71 14.71 -11.26
CA ALA A 90 8.07 15.48 -12.42
C ALA A 90 8.95 14.65 -13.37
N VAL A 91 8.59 14.60 -14.64
CA VAL A 91 9.26 13.75 -15.66
C VAL A 91 10.21 14.53 -16.56
N ASP A 92 10.45 15.81 -16.25
CA ASP A 92 11.31 16.71 -16.99
C ASP A 92 12.81 16.38 -16.88
N GLN A 93 13.20 15.72 -15.79
CA GLN A 93 14.58 15.27 -15.54
C GLN A 93 14.61 13.79 -15.12
N PRO A 94 15.38 12.93 -15.80
CA PRO A 94 15.44 11.49 -15.51
C PRO A 94 15.86 11.16 -14.07
N GLU A 95 16.78 11.93 -13.47
CA GLU A 95 17.18 11.73 -12.08
C GLU A 95 16.04 12.00 -11.10
N SER A 96 15.16 12.95 -11.41
CA SER A 96 13.97 13.27 -10.62
C SER A 96 13.00 12.08 -10.57
N ILE A 97 12.90 11.31 -11.66
CA ILE A 97 12.05 10.12 -11.73
C ILE A 97 12.50 9.07 -10.69
N VAL A 98 13.79 8.72 -10.66
CA VAL A 98 14.29 7.68 -9.74
C VAL A 98 14.22 8.14 -8.28
N ASN A 99 14.53 9.41 -8.02
CA ASN A 99 14.37 9.97 -6.68
C ASN A 99 12.90 9.97 -6.24
N GLY A 100 11.98 10.38 -7.12
CA GLY A 100 10.54 10.37 -6.85
C GLY A 100 9.99 8.97 -6.60
N ILE A 101 10.46 7.96 -7.36
CA ILE A 101 10.11 6.55 -7.09
C ILE A 101 10.61 6.13 -5.71
N ALA A 102 11.86 6.45 -5.36
CA ALA A 102 12.40 6.13 -4.04
C ALA A 102 11.60 6.81 -2.92
N ASP A 103 11.23 8.08 -3.10
CA ASP A 103 10.43 8.85 -2.14
C ASP A 103 9.00 8.29 -2.01
N SER A 104 8.38 7.85 -3.11
CA SER A 104 7.10 7.15 -3.09
C SER A 104 7.16 5.89 -2.22
N TYR A 105 8.18 5.04 -2.39
CA TYR A 105 8.36 3.86 -1.55
C TYR A 105 8.63 4.20 -0.07
N LEU A 106 9.44 5.22 0.21
CA LEU A 106 9.68 5.69 1.58
C LEU A 106 8.38 6.21 2.23
N GLN A 107 7.55 6.90 1.48
CA GLN A 107 6.25 7.38 1.96
C GLN A 107 5.28 6.23 2.25
N VAL A 108 5.19 5.25 1.35
CA VAL A 108 4.40 4.03 1.58
C VAL A 108 4.95 3.25 2.78
N TRP A 109 6.25 3.11 2.89
CA TRP A 109 6.92 2.45 4.02
C TRP A 109 6.58 3.12 5.35
N SER A 110 6.62 4.43 5.42
CA SER A 110 6.32 5.19 6.64
C SER A 110 4.87 5.07 7.10
N GLN A 111 3.93 4.93 6.16
CA GLN A 111 2.49 4.97 6.45
C GLN A 111 1.82 3.59 6.43
N ARG A 112 2.35 2.62 5.65
CA ARG A 112 1.69 1.36 5.30
C ARG A 112 2.64 0.16 5.29
N ARG A 113 3.68 0.20 6.13
CA ARG A 113 4.76 -0.79 6.16
C ARG A 113 4.26 -2.24 6.13
N ASP A 114 3.39 -2.60 7.05
CA ASP A 114 2.93 -3.98 7.18
C ASP A 114 2.06 -4.43 6.00
N GLY A 115 1.24 -3.52 5.46
CA GLY A 115 0.47 -3.77 4.25
C GLY A 115 1.38 -3.93 3.01
N LEU A 116 2.44 -3.14 2.90
CA LEU A 116 3.42 -3.25 1.82
C LEU A 116 4.21 -4.57 1.90
N ILE A 117 4.64 -4.99 3.10
CA ILE A 117 5.28 -6.29 3.30
C ILE A 117 4.31 -7.42 2.95
N LEU A 118 3.05 -7.31 3.40
CA LEU A 118 2.02 -8.30 3.13
C LEU A 118 1.73 -8.44 1.63
N SER A 119 1.71 -7.34 0.87
CA SER A 119 1.48 -7.37 -0.57
C SER A 119 2.50 -8.22 -1.34
N MET A 120 3.71 -8.39 -0.80
CA MET A 120 4.75 -9.26 -1.36
C MET A 120 4.59 -10.74 -0.97
N LYS A 121 3.78 -11.04 0.03
CA LYS A 121 3.59 -12.39 0.57
C LYS A 121 2.32 -13.07 0.07
N ILE A 122 1.40 -12.32 -0.54
CA ILE A 122 0.18 -12.91 -1.10
C ILE A 122 0.54 -13.82 -2.28
N GLY A 123 0.13 -15.08 -2.18
CA GLY A 123 0.33 -16.05 -3.25
C GLY A 123 -0.68 -15.92 -4.38
N ALA A 124 -0.50 -16.71 -5.44
CA ALA A 124 -1.35 -16.69 -6.63
C ALA A 124 -2.87 -16.84 -6.34
N THR A 125 -3.24 -17.56 -5.31
CA THR A 125 -4.65 -17.77 -4.92
C THR A 125 -5.34 -16.49 -4.42
N LEU A 126 -4.60 -15.62 -3.71
CA LEU A 126 -5.13 -14.38 -3.15
C LEU A 126 -4.89 -13.16 -4.04
N PHE A 127 -3.93 -13.26 -4.97
CA PHE A 127 -3.58 -12.16 -5.86
C PHE A 127 -4.76 -11.57 -6.64
N PRO A 128 -5.73 -12.37 -7.17
CA PRO A 128 -6.90 -11.82 -7.87
C PRO A 128 -7.73 -10.84 -7.03
N LEU A 129 -7.68 -10.94 -5.69
CA LEU A 129 -8.40 -10.02 -4.80
C LEU A 129 -7.91 -8.58 -4.89
N VAL A 130 -6.62 -8.38 -5.14
CA VAL A 130 -5.94 -7.08 -5.16
C VAL A 130 -5.40 -6.70 -6.54
N GLN A 131 -5.61 -7.55 -7.53
CA GLN A 131 -5.11 -7.36 -8.90
C GLN A 131 -5.48 -5.99 -9.48
N PRO A 132 -6.72 -5.46 -9.36
CA PRO A 132 -7.06 -4.18 -9.96
C PRO A 132 -6.23 -3.00 -9.43
N SER A 133 -5.92 -2.97 -8.13
CA SER A 133 -5.07 -1.93 -7.52
C SER A 133 -3.60 -2.12 -7.87
N HIS A 134 -3.13 -3.37 -7.89
CA HIS A 134 -1.79 -3.74 -8.33
C HIS A 134 -1.55 -3.37 -9.80
N ASP A 135 -2.49 -3.64 -10.70
CA ASP A 135 -2.34 -3.34 -12.13
C ASP A 135 -2.22 -1.83 -12.38
N ARG A 136 -2.98 -0.99 -11.65
CA ARG A 136 -2.82 0.48 -11.70
C ARG A 136 -1.41 0.90 -11.27
N TYR A 137 -0.91 0.32 -10.18
CA TYR A 137 0.44 0.58 -9.70
C TYR A 137 1.50 0.16 -10.73
N VAL A 138 1.39 -1.04 -11.31
CA VAL A 138 2.31 -1.53 -12.34
C VAL A 138 2.30 -0.63 -13.57
N ALA A 139 1.12 -0.19 -14.01
CA ALA A 139 1.00 0.74 -15.14
C ALA A 139 1.72 2.07 -14.87
N ALA A 140 1.57 2.64 -13.66
CA ALA A 140 2.25 3.87 -13.27
C ALA A 140 3.79 3.71 -13.25
N ILE A 141 4.29 2.61 -12.69
CA ILE A 141 5.74 2.30 -12.70
C ILE A 141 6.27 2.11 -14.12
N LEU A 142 5.55 1.35 -14.96
CA LEU A 142 5.97 1.11 -16.36
C LEU A 142 6.07 2.43 -17.14
N ALA A 143 5.11 3.35 -16.98
CA ALA A 143 5.15 4.65 -17.62
C ALA A 143 6.43 5.43 -17.26
N LEU A 144 6.86 5.41 -16.00
CA LEU A 144 8.09 6.05 -15.55
C LEU A 144 9.35 5.32 -16.06
N MET A 145 9.33 3.99 -16.12
CA MET A 145 10.44 3.22 -16.70
C MET A 145 10.58 3.47 -18.21
N ASP A 146 9.47 3.63 -18.95
CA ASP A 146 9.48 3.99 -20.37
C ASP A 146 10.11 5.37 -20.60
N GLN A 147 9.85 6.34 -19.72
CA GLN A 147 10.51 7.67 -19.77
C GLN A 147 12.03 7.54 -19.60
N LEU A 148 12.49 6.76 -18.62
CA LEU A 148 13.91 6.50 -18.39
C LEU A 148 14.55 5.72 -19.55
N HIS A 149 13.82 4.81 -20.17
CA HIS A 149 14.28 4.06 -21.34
C HIS A 149 14.45 5.00 -22.55
N GLN A 150 13.47 5.84 -22.86
CA GLN A 150 13.55 6.85 -23.93
C GLN A 150 14.72 7.81 -23.73
N ALA A 151 15.00 8.20 -22.48
CA ALA A 151 16.16 9.01 -22.11
C ALA A 151 17.49 8.23 -22.13
N ARG A 152 17.49 6.91 -22.44
CA ARG A 152 18.65 6.01 -22.43
C ARG A 152 19.39 5.95 -21.10
N MET A 153 18.67 6.17 -20.00
CA MET A 153 19.24 6.20 -18.65
C MET A 153 19.20 4.85 -17.93
N LEU A 154 18.34 3.90 -18.39
CA LEU A 154 18.22 2.59 -17.76
C LEU A 154 19.50 1.76 -17.92
N ARG A 155 19.94 1.13 -16.83
CA ARG A 155 21.12 0.25 -16.79
C ARG A 155 21.01 -0.90 -17.79
N HIS A 156 19.87 -1.54 -17.89
CA HIS A 156 19.65 -2.73 -18.70
C HIS A 156 18.89 -2.46 -20.00
N ASP A 157 18.63 -1.19 -20.31
CA ASP A 157 17.95 -0.75 -21.54
C ASP A 157 16.62 -1.47 -21.83
N ASP A 158 15.90 -1.88 -20.76
CA ASP A 158 14.63 -2.58 -20.79
C ASP A 158 13.72 -2.08 -19.67
N ALA A 159 12.68 -1.35 -20.03
CA ALA A 159 11.71 -0.76 -19.08
C ALA A 159 10.95 -1.82 -18.28
N ARG A 160 10.57 -2.93 -18.93
CA ARG A 160 9.84 -4.02 -18.26
C ARG A 160 10.72 -4.77 -17.27
N MET A 161 11.98 -5.03 -17.64
CA MET A 161 12.96 -5.62 -16.74
C MET A 161 13.21 -4.69 -15.54
N ALA A 162 13.39 -3.40 -15.75
CA ALA A 162 13.60 -2.41 -14.71
C ALA A 162 12.40 -2.36 -13.74
N ALA A 163 11.17 -2.32 -14.26
CA ALA A 163 9.94 -2.37 -13.45
C ALA A 163 9.85 -3.67 -12.63
N ARG A 164 10.21 -4.81 -13.22
CA ARG A 164 10.19 -6.12 -12.53
C ARG A 164 11.25 -6.19 -11.44
N LEU A 165 12.48 -5.72 -11.71
CA LEU A 165 13.54 -5.63 -10.70
C LEU A 165 13.07 -4.76 -9.52
N LEU A 166 12.52 -3.57 -9.81
CA LEU A 166 11.97 -2.68 -8.79
C LEU A 166 10.91 -3.40 -7.94
N ALA A 167 9.91 -4.02 -8.57
CA ALA A 167 8.83 -4.69 -7.87
C ALA A 167 9.31 -5.82 -6.95
N LEU A 168 10.30 -6.61 -7.38
CA LEU A 168 10.78 -7.78 -6.65
C LEU A 168 11.83 -7.46 -5.57
N THR A 169 12.56 -6.34 -5.69
CA THR A 169 13.72 -6.07 -4.82
C THR A 169 13.51 -4.93 -3.84
N THR A 170 12.59 -3.99 -4.11
CA THR A 170 12.49 -2.76 -3.33
C THR A 170 12.09 -3.02 -1.86
N VAL A 171 11.11 -3.88 -1.61
CA VAL A 171 10.68 -4.18 -0.23
C VAL A 171 11.77 -4.89 0.57
N PRO A 172 12.43 -5.95 0.05
CA PRO A 172 13.63 -6.53 0.69
C PRO A 172 14.74 -5.51 0.97
N ILE A 173 15.03 -4.61 0.02
CA ILE A 173 16.03 -3.54 0.21
C ILE A 173 15.61 -2.61 1.35
N LEU A 174 14.34 -2.18 1.41
CA LEU A 174 13.84 -1.36 2.52
C LEU A 174 14.01 -2.05 3.87
N GLN A 175 13.67 -3.34 3.97
CA GLN A 175 13.82 -4.12 5.19
C GLN A 175 15.28 -4.22 5.66
N VAL A 176 16.23 -4.31 4.74
CA VAL A 176 17.66 -4.32 5.06
C VAL A 176 18.13 -2.93 5.47
N CYS A 177 17.74 -1.91 4.70
CA CYS A 177 18.21 -0.53 4.90
C CYS A 177 17.64 0.12 6.17
N GLU A 178 16.42 -0.25 6.63
CA GLU A 178 15.72 0.42 7.73
C GLU A 178 16.50 0.46 9.05
N ARG A 179 17.45 -0.46 9.23
CA ARG A 179 18.33 -0.53 10.40
C ARG A 179 19.53 0.41 10.32
N HIS A 180 19.77 1.01 9.16
CA HIS A 180 20.92 1.90 8.96
C HIS A 180 20.57 3.33 9.43
N PRO A 181 21.46 4.06 10.15
CA PRO A 181 21.20 5.43 10.61
C PRO A 181 20.80 6.41 9.49
N GLN A 182 21.34 6.21 8.29
CA GLN A 182 21.05 7.01 7.10
C GLN A 182 20.18 6.23 6.09
N PHE A 183 19.21 5.44 6.58
CA PHE A 183 18.50 4.46 5.76
C PHE A 183 17.89 5.06 4.49
N GLN A 184 17.30 6.26 4.56
CA GLN A 184 16.68 6.89 3.40
C GLN A 184 17.70 7.20 2.29
N ASN A 185 18.89 7.69 2.65
CA ASN A 185 19.96 7.99 1.69
C ASN A 185 20.52 6.70 1.09
N VAL A 186 20.76 5.69 1.92
CA VAL A 186 21.20 4.36 1.46
C VAL A 186 20.20 3.75 0.52
N PHE A 187 18.91 3.80 0.85
CA PHE A 187 17.84 3.29 0.00
C PHE A 187 17.79 4.01 -1.37
N ARG A 188 17.80 5.35 -1.39
CA ARG A 188 17.80 6.13 -2.64
C ARG A 188 19.02 5.80 -3.52
N SER A 189 20.20 5.75 -2.93
CA SER A 189 21.43 5.41 -3.68
C SER A 189 21.41 3.98 -4.23
N THR A 190 20.85 3.04 -3.46
CA THR A 190 20.70 1.64 -3.90
C THR A 190 19.74 1.54 -5.08
N LEU A 191 18.57 2.19 -5.04
CA LEU A 191 17.64 2.20 -6.17
C LEU A 191 18.23 2.89 -7.40
N ARG A 192 18.97 3.99 -7.21
CA ARG A 192 19.67 4.66 -8.32
C ARG A 192 20.68 3.70 -8.96
N GLY A 193 21.49 3.02 -8.19
CA GLY A 193 22.47 2.05 -8.67
C GLY A 193 21.83 0.83 -9.34
N LEU A 194 20.63 0.43 -8.92
CA LEU A 194 19.87 -0.65 -9.54
C LEU A 194 19.34 -0.27 -10.93
N LEU A 195 18.80 0.94 -11.08
CA LEU A 195 18.03 1.35 -12.24
C LEU A 195 18.84 2.09 -13.29
N LEU A 196 19.79 2.96 -12.89
CA LEU A 196 20.49 3.86 -13.81
C LEU A 196 21.86 3.36 -14.24
N LYS A 197 22.26 3.77 -15.47
CA LYS A 197 23.66 3.70 -15.92
C LYS A 197 24.52 4.63 -15.05
N TRP A 198 25.79 4.27 -14.88
CA TRP A 198 26.80 5.13 -14.25
C TRP A 198 27.26 6.20 -15.24
#